data_8d7d34e51fa65d49cd8fc573535d12a3
#
_entry.id   8d7d34e51fa65d49cd8fc573535d12a3
#
_cell.length_a   1.000
_cell.length_b   1.000
_cell.length_c   1.000
_cell.angle_alpha   90.00
_cell.angle_beta   90.00
_cell.angle_gamma   90.00
#
_symmetry.space_group_name_H-M   'P 1'
#
loop_
_entity.id
_entity.type
_entity.pdbx_description
1 polymer ?
#
loop_
_entity_poly.entity_id
_entity_poly.type
_entity_poly.pdbx_seq_one_letter_code
_entity_poly.pdbx_strand_id
1 'polypeptide(L)'
;LIKIPIIQYMYGIKSMRQTIKEIEVNMAYRWFLGLDFYDKVPHFSTFGKNYKRRFEGTDLFEQIFQQILLQCMKCDLINTDTIFVDATHVKAAANRKKTKNILVAKKSARFYDEKLKAEINADRIAHGKKPLKEKDDKDDRDDNDRNSGSGQMDRRELKEQKQSITDPESGWFHKGEHKEVFAYSIETACDENGWILDYSVHPGNEHDSKTFPELYEKLKKYAIKTMVMDAGYKNPAIAKLLIDEAITPLFPYKRPMTKKGF
;
A
#
# COMPACT_ATOMS: atom_id res chain seq x y z
N LEU A 1 14.46 -23.04 -7.89
CA LEU A 1 13.16 -22.90 -7.23
C LEU A 1 12.58 -21.48 -7.36
N ILE A 2 13.36 -20.41 -7.16
CA ILE A 2 12.92 -19.01 -7.23
C ILE A 2 12.42 -18.63 -8.63
N LYS A 3 12.97 -19.18 -9.69
CA LYS A 3 12.56 -18.94 -11.07
C LYS A 3 11.18 -19.52 -11.42
N ILE A 4 10.67 -20.49 -10.66
CA ILE A 4 9.37 -21.14 -10.95
C ILE A 4 8.19 -20.15 -10.82
N PRO A 5 8.06 -19.37 -9.73
CA PRO A 5 7.03 -18.33 -9.65
C PRO A 5 7.14 -17.27 -10.75
N ILE A 6 8.35 -16.96 -11.22
CA ILE A 6 8.54 -16.01 -12.33
C ILE A 6 7.82 -16.51 -13.59
N ILE A 7 8.00 -17.78 -13.95
CA ILE A 7 7.26 -18.40 -15.06
C ILE A 7 5.74 -18.29 -14.82
N GLN A 8 5.29 -18.64 -13.60
CA GLN A 8 3.87 -18.60 -13.27
C GLN A 8 3.24 -17.22 -13.50
N TYR A 9 3.89 -16.18 -13.00
CA TYR A 9 3.37 -14.81 -13.09
C TYR A 9 3.52 -14.21 -14.49
N MET A 10 4.67 -14.42 -15.15
CA MET A 10 4.89 -13.90 -16.51
C MET A 10 3.89 -14.45 -17.54
N TYR A 11 3.51 -15.70 -17.40
CA TYR A 11 2.61 -16.38 -18.35
C TYR A 11 1.17 -16.50 -17.83
N GLY A 12 0.85 -15.88 -16.68
CA GLY A 12 -0.51 -15.86 -16.13
C GLY A 12 -1.05 -17.26 -15.76
N ILE A 13 -0.17 -18.21 -15.41
CA ILE A 13 -0.56 -19.56 -15.07
C ILE A 13 -1.28 -19.58 -13.72
N LYS A 14 -2.49 -20.15 -13.67
CA LYS A 14 -3.41 -20.00 -12.54
C LYS A 14 -2.97 -20.67 -11.24
N SER A 15 -2.06 -21.64 -11.27
CA SER A 15 -1.65 -22.36 -10.07
C SER A 15 -0.27 -22.96 -10.19
N MET A 16 0.44 -23.11 -9.07
CA MET A 16 1.73 -23.78 -9.00
C MET A 16 1.67 -25.21 -9.55
N ARG A 17 0.56 -25.95 -9.33
CA ARG A 17 0.37 -27.30 -9.88
C ARG A 17 0.36 -27.30 -11.40
N GLN A 18 -0.33 -26.32 -12.00
CA GLN A 18 -0.35 -26.18 -13.46
C GLN A 18 1.00 -25.73 -13.99
N THR A 19 1.68 -24.81 -13.28
CA THR A 19 3.03 -24.34 -13.64
C THR A 19 4.00 -25.53 -13.73
N ILE A 20 4.01 -26.43 -12.75
CA ILE A 20 4.88 -27.61 -12.78
C ILE A 20 4.57 -28.51 -13.96
N LYS A 21 3.28 -28.77 -14.26
CA LYS A 21 2.89 -29.57 -15.44
C LYS A 21 3.35 -28.95 -16.76
N GLU A 22 3.26 -27.63 -16.87
CA GLU A 22 3.76 -26.94 -18.07
C GLU A 22 5.28 -26.99 -18.17
N ILE A 23 6.01 -26.85 -17.05
CA ILE A 23 7.45 -27.02 -17.02
C ILE A 23 7.88 -28.43 -17.46
N GLU A 24 7.11 -29.47 -17.13
CA GLU A 24 7.42 -30.84 -17.52
C GLU A 24 7.48 -31.03 -19.04
N VAL A 25 6.64 -30.31 -19.79
CA VAL A 25 6.49 -30.47 -21.24
C VAL A 25 7.09 -29.33 -22.08
N ASN A 26 7.40 -28.19 -21.46
CA ASN A 26 7.90 -27.03 -22.17
C ASN A 26 9.43 -26.90 -22.04
N MET A 27 10.13 -27.14 -23.12
CA MET A 27 11.59 -27.10 -23.16
C MET A 27 12.16 -25.71 -22.86
N ALA A 28 11.47 -24.63 -23.25
CA ALA A 28 11.94 -23.27 -22.96
C ALA A 28 11.90 -22.98 -21.46
N TYR A 29 10.84 -23.45 -20.75
CA TYR A 29 10.77 -23.32 -19.30
C TYR A 29 11.83 -24.16 -18.60
N ARG A 30 12.08 -25.39 -19.08
CA ARG A 30 13.13 -26.26 -18.55
C ARG A 30 14.51 -25.60 -18.71
N TRP A 31 14.80 -25.10 -19.90
CA TRP A 31 16.03 -24.37 -20.18
C TRP A 31 16.21 -23.14 -19.27
N PHE A 32 15.17 -22.33 -19.12
CA PHE A 32 15.20 -21.17 -18.22
C PHE A 32 15.50 -21.54 -16.77
N LEU A 33 15.00 -22.69 -16.32
CA LEU A 33 15.24 -23.21 -14.97
C LEU A 33 16.62 -23.87 -14.82
N GLY A 34 17.30 -24.14 -15.90
CA GLY A 34 18.56 -24.91 -15.95
C GLY A 34 18.32 -26.40 -15.74
N LEU A 35 17.17 -26.92 -16.20
CA LEU A 35 16.83 -28.35 -16.16
C LEU A 35 17.14 -28.99 -17.53
N ASP A 36 17.83 -30.11 -17.50
CA ASP A 36 18.02 -30.94 -18.68
C ASP A 36 16.72 -31.74 -19.00
N PHE A 37 16.71 -32.36 -20.19
CA PHE A 37 15.56 -33.12 -20.69
C PHE A 37 15.12 -34.23 -19.73
N TYR A 38 16.07 -34.91 -19.12
CA TYR A 38 15.84 -36.03 -18.20
C TYR A 38 15.72 -35.62 -16.73
N ASP A 39 15.94 -34.34 -16.39
CA ASP A 39 15.85 -33.87 -15.01
C ASP A 39 14.42 -33.92 -14.49
N LYS A 40 14.26 -34.32 -13.22
CA LYS A 40 12.96 -34.31 -12.56
C LYS A 40 12.57 -32.89 -12.18
N VAL A 41 11.39 -32.49 -12.63
CA VAL A 41 10.79 -31.22 -12.19
C VAL A 41 10.33 -31.33 -10.73
N PRO A 42 10.60 -30.34 -9.89
CA PRO A 42 10.18 -30.36 -8.49
C PRO A 42 8.66 -30.47 -8.35
N HIS A 43 8.20 -31.20 -7.33
CA HIS A 43 6.77 -31.28 -7.04
C HIS A 43 6.21 -29.91 -6.67
N PHE A 44 4.96 -29.61 -7.04
CA PHE A 44 4.31 -28.31 -6.85
C PHE A 44 4.33 -27.81 -5.38
N SER A 45 4.32 -28.71 -4.38
CA SER A 45 4.39 -28.33 -2.97
C SER A 45 5.81 -27.99 -2.50
N THR A 46 6.83 -28.28 -3.32
CA THR A 46 8.24 -28.06 -2.93
C THR A 46 8.56 -26.59 -2.79
N PHE A 47 8.01 -25.74 -3.68
CA PHE A 47 8.19 -24.29 -3.57
C PHE A 47 7.62 -23.77 -2.25
N GLY A 48 6.36 -24.06 -1.93
CA GLY A 48 5.72 -23.58 -0.70
C GLY A 48 6.42 -24.05 0.57
N LYS A 49 6.90 -25.32 0.60
CA LYS A 49 7.67 -25.82 1.74
C LYS A 49 9.01 -25.11 1.90
N ASN A 50 9.72 -24.85 0.79
CA ASN A 50 10.98 -24.12 0.83
C ASN A 50 10.80 -22.64 1.11
N TYR A 51 9.73 -22.02 0.57
CA TYR A 51 9.37 -20.65 0.91
C TYR A 51 9.27 -20.50 2.42
N LYS A 52 8.42 -21.30 3.05
CA LYS A 52 8.19 -21.25 4.50
C LYS A 52 9.43 -21.54 5.35
N ARG A 53 10.35 -22.38 4.87
CA ARG A 53 11.54 -22.77 5.63
C ARG A 53 12.75 -21.87 5.43
N ARG A 54 12.87 -21.23 4.27
CA ARG A 54 14.12 -20.55 3.84
C ARG A 54 13.93 -19.09 3.48
N PHE A 55 12.74 -18.71 2.99
CA PHE A 55 12.52 -17.39 2.39
C PHE A 55 11.54 -16.54 3.20
N GLU A 56 10.62 -17.16 3.95
CA GLU A 56 9.70 -16.44 4.82
C GLU A 56 10.47 -15.61 5.87
N GLY A 57 10.10 -14.34 5.99
CA GLY A 57 10.79 -13.42 6.90
C GLY A 57 12.16 -12.93 6.44
N THR A 58 12.54 -13.22 5.19
CA THR A 58 13.73 -12.65 4.55
C THR A 58 13.36 -11.62 3.51
N ASP A 59 14.24 -10.68 3.25
CA ASP A 59 14.13 -9.65 2.19
C ASP A 59 14.64 -10.11 0.82
N LEU A 60 14.82 -11.44 0.61
CA LEU A 60 15.42 -12.02 -0.58
C LEU A 60 14.76 -11.55 -1.88
N PHE A 61 13.42 -11.54 -1.93
CA PHE A 61 12.68 -11.13 -3.13
C PHE A 61 12.82 -9.64 -3.40
N GLU A 62 12.86 -8.84 -2.34
CA GLU A 62 13.12 -7.40 -2.44
C GLU A 62 14.55 -7.13 -2.95
N GLN A 63 15.55 -7.85 -2.44
CA GLN A 63 16.93 -7.75 -2.94
C GLN A 63 17.03 -8.13 -4.41
N ILE A 64 16.34 -9.18 -4.87
CA ILE A 64 16.32 -9.56 -6.29
C ILE A 64 15.69 -8.44 -7.12
N PHE A 65 14.57 -7.90 -6.68
CA PHE A 65 13.90 -6.78 -7.34
C PHE A 65 14.85 -5.58 -7.47
N GLN A 66 15.49 -5.17 -6.38
CA GLN A 66 16.41 -4.03 -6.37
C GLN A 66 17.63 -4.27 -7.28
N GLN A 67 18.16 -5.50 -7.33
CA GLN A 67 19.27 -5.83 -8.22
C GLN A 67 18.90 -5.76 -9.71
N ILE A 68 17.69 -6.20 -10.06
CA ILE A 68 17.18 -6.08 -11.45
C ILE A 68 16.99 -4.61 -11.79
N LEU A 69 16.37 -3.84 -10.90
CA LEU A 69 16.13 -2.41 -11.06
C LEU A 69 17.45 -1.64 -11.28
N LEU A 70 18.48 -1.93 -10.48
CA LEU A 70 19.80 -1.31 -10.64
C LEU A 70 20.44 -1.64 -11.99
N GLN A 71 20.21 -2.84 -12.54
CA GLN A 71 20.69 -3.19 -13.88
C GLN A 71 19.94 -2.40 -14.95
N CYS A 72 18.62 -2.26 -14.82
CA CYS A 72 17.80 -1.45 -15.72
C CYS A 72 18.25 0.03 -15.71
N MET A 73 18.55 0.58 -14.53
CA MET A 73 19.07 1.94 -14.39
C MET A 73 20.43 2.11 -15.05
N LYS A 74 21.33 1.13 -14.93
CA LYS A 74 22.64 1.15 -15.60
C LYS A 74 22.54 1.11 -17.14
N CYS A 75 21.44 0.62 -17.66
CA CYS A 75 21.15 0.58 -19.10
C CYS A 75 20.31 1.79 -19.57
N ASP A 76 20.13 2.81 -18.72
CA ASP A 76 19.34 4.02 -19.00
C ASP A 76 17.89 3.72 -19.44
N LEU A 77 17.32 2.61 -18.93
CA LEU A 77 15.93 2.21 -19.24
C LEU A 77 14.90 2.92 -18.36
N ILE A 78 15.33 3.52 -17.26
CA ILE A 78 14.45 4.09 -16.23
C ILE A 78 14.71 5.61 -16.14
N ASN A 79 13.63 6.38 -16.20
CA ASN A 79 13.65 7.81 -15.96
C ASN A 79 12.97 8.13 -14.61
N THR A 80 13.70 8.73 -13.67
CA THR A 80 13.17 9.06 -12.35
C THR A 80 12.65 10.49 -12.22
N ASP A 81 12.72 11.30 -13.27
CA ASP A 81 12.29 12.71 -13.23
C ASP A 81 10.79 12.84 -12.94
N THR A 82 9.97 11.98 -13.55
CA THR A 82 8.52 11.95 -13.33
C THR A 82 8.07 10.57 -12.90
N ILE A 83 7.48 10.50 -11.71
CA ILE A 83 7.00 9.26 -11.09
C ILE A 83 5.48 9.28 -11.00
N PHE A 84 4.86 8.16 -11.35
CA PHE A 84 3.43 7.90 -11.22
C PHE A 84 3.19 6.97 -10.05
N VAL A 85 2.31 7.35 -9.12
CA VAL A 85 1.93 6.53 -7.97
C VAL A 85 0.47 6.18 -8.05
N ASP A 86 0.17 4.89 -7.95
CA ASP A 86 -1.19 4.36 -7.94
C ASP A 86 -1.29 3.13 -7.04
N ALA A 87 -2.49 2.86 -6.53
CA ALA A 87 -2.79 1.72 -5.68
C ALA A 87 -3.74 0.74 -6.35
N THR A 88 -3.37 -0.53 -6.34
CA THR A 88 -4.18 -1.62 -6.86
C THR A 88 -4.57 -2.59 -5.75
N HIS A 89 -5.84 -2.99 -5.71
CA HIS A 89 -6.32 -3.96 -4.73
C HIS A 89 -6.24 -5.38 -5.26
N VAL A 90 -5.53 -6.24 -4.54
CA VAL A 90 -5.41 -7.66 -4.83
C VAL A 90 -6.19 -8.47 -3.81
N LYS A 91 -7.08 -9.33 -4.30
CA LYS A 91 -7.90 -10.20 -3.44
C LYS A 91 -7.02 -11.16 -2.64
N ALA A 92 -7.19 -11.16 -1.33
CA ALA A 92 -6.52 -12.10 -0.43
C ALA A 92 -7.07 -13.53 -0.58
N ALA A 93 -6.24 -14.52 -0.31
CA ALA A 93 -6.65 -15.93 -0.23
C ALA A 93 -7.38 -16.24 1.09
N ALA A 94 -8.26 -15.36 1.51
CA ALA A 94 -8.97 -15.40 2.78
C ALA A 94 -10.39 -15.95 2.63
N ASN A 95 -10.83 -16.74 3.61
CA ASN A 95 -12.20 -17.24 3.65
C ASN A 95 -13.15 -16.16 4.19
N ARG A 96 -14.07 -15.67 3.35
CA ARG A 96 -15.04 -14.61 3.71
C ARG A 96 -15.97 -14.98 4.86
N LYS A 97 -16.23 -16.26 5.10
CA LYS A 97 -17.12 -16.73 6.18
C LYS A 97 -16.40 -16.90 7.51
N LYS A 98 -15.06 -17.03 7.51
CA LYS A 98 -14.25 -17.17 8.73
C LYS A 98 -13.72 -15.84 9.16
N THR A 99 -14.54 -15.07 9.86
CA THR A 99 -14.23 -13.72 10.34
C THR A 99 -14.42 -13.60 11.84
N LYS A 100 -13.70 -12.69 12.44
CA LYS A 100 -13.92 -12.20 13.80
C LYS A 100 -13.97 -10.68 13.78
N ASN A 101 -14.75 -10.09 14.69
CA ASN A 101 -14.72 -8.66 14.89
C ASN A 101 -13.62 -8.33 15.90
N ILE A 102 -12.78 -7.38 15.56
CA ILE A 102 -11.74 -6.85 16.45
C ILE A 102 -12.01 -5.36 16.68
N LEU A 103 -11.68 -4.88 17.87
CA LEU A 103 -11.67 -3.47 18.16
C LEU A 103 -10.29 -2.92 17.77
N VAL A 104 -10.26 -2.03 16.80
CA VAL A 104 -9.03 -1.36 16.36
C VAL A 104 -9.13 0.10 16.77
N ALA A 105 -8.06 0.63 17.37
CA ALA A 105 -7.96 2.06 17.62
C ALA A 105 -8.18 2.78 16.28
N LYS A 106 -9.06 3.76 16.24
CA LYS A 106 -9.14 4.67 15.11
C LYS A 106 -7.76 5.32 14.99
N LYS A 107 -6.90 4.79 14.15
CA LYS A 107 -5.63 5.47 13.79
C LYS A 107 -6.03 6.83 13.28
N SER A 108 -5.90 7.81 14.15
CA SER A 108 -6.45 9.11 13.90
C SER A 108 -5.66 9.77 12.76
N ALA A 109 -6.38 10.33 11.82
CA ALA A 109 -5.92 11.49 11.07
C ALA A 109 -5.41 12.62 12.02
N ARG A 110 -5.67 12.55 13.33
CA ARG A 110 -5.26 13.50 14.36
C ARG A 110 -3.77 13.81 14.37
N PHE A 111 -2.90 12.83 14.21
CA PHE A 111 -1.45 13.13 14.25
C PHE A 111 -1.04 14.06 13.10
N TYR A 112 -1.57 13.85 11.90
CA TYR A 112 -1.33 14.74 10.77
C TYR A 112 -2.13 16.04 10.90
N ASP A 113 -3.35 16.00 11.44
CA ASP A 113 -4.17 17.18 11.72
C ASP A 113 -3.54 18.07 12.81
N GLU A 114 -2.99 17.52 13.86
CA GLU A 114 -2.33 18.26 14.94
C GLU A 114 -1.03 18.93 14.43
N LYS A 115 -0.21 18.18 13.68
CA LYS A 115 1.00 18.72 13.07
C LYS A 115 0.68 19.83 12.06
N LEU A 116 -0.31 19.60 11.20
CA LEU A 116 -0.79 20.58 10.23
C LEU A 116 -1.40 21.81 10.92
N LYS A 117 -2.19 21.65 11.97
CA LYS A 117 -2.74 22.76 12.77
C LYS A 117 -1.65 23.56 13.46
N ALA A 118 -0.64 22.88 14.02
CA ALA A 118 0.52 23.55 14.64
C ALA A 118 1.28 24.42 13.61
N GLU A 119 1.53 23.90 12.41
CA GLU A 119 2.21 24.64 11.35
C GLU A 119 1.36 25.80 10.81
N ILE A 120 0.06 25.59 10.57
CA ILE A 120 -0.86 26.65 10.17
C ILE A 120 -0.90 27.76 11.23
N ASN A 121 -0.91 27.39 12.51
CA ASN A 121 -0.90 28.38 13.60
C ASN A 121 0.42 29.13 13.67
N ALA A 122 1.55 28.45 13.46
CA ALA A 122 2.86 29.09 13.40
C ALA A 122 2.94 30.11 12.24
N ASP A 123 2.46 29.73 11.05
CA ASP A 123 2.40 30.64 9.89
C ASP A 123 1.45 31.82 10.12
N ARG A 124 0.28 31.59 10.72
CA ARG A 124 -0.66 32.64 11.08
C ARG A 124 -0.06 33.66 12.06
N ILE A 125 0.65 33.16 13.07
CA ILE A 125 1.32 34.00 14.07
C ILE A 125 2.42 34.82 13.39
N ALA A 126 3.22 34.22 12.51
CA ALA A 126 4.27 34.91 11.74
C ALA A 126 3.69 36.05 10.87
N HIS A 127 2.46 35.91 10.39
CA HIS A 127 1.73 36.91 9.61
C HIS A 127 0.78 37.81 10.47
N GLY A 128 0.98 37.87 11.79
CA GLY A 128 0.20 38.72 12.70
C GLY A 128 -1.28 38.33 12.86
N LYS A 129 -1.65 37.11 12.46
CA LYS A 129 -3.03 36.60 12.60
C LYS A 129 -3.15 35.75 13.87
N LYS A 130 -4.34 35.78 14.48
CA LYS A 130 -4.62 34.92 15.64
C LYS A 130 -4.61 33.43 15.24
N PRO A 131 -4.10 32.52 16.11
CA PRO A 131 -4.17 31.08 15.86
C PRO A 131 -5.62 30.62 15.65
N LEU A 132 -5.80 29.50 14.96
CA LEU A 132 -7.11 28.88 14.80
C LEU A 132 -7.65 28.51 16.18
N LYS A 133 -8.89 28.87 16.47
CA LYS A 133 -9.56 28.39 17.69
C LYS A 133 -9.66 26.88 17.62
N GLU A 134 -9.26 26.21 18.70
CA GLU A 134 -9.65 24.81 18.88
C GLU A 134 -11.16 24.75 18.86
N LYS A 135 -11.74 24.00 17.92
CA LYS A 135 -13.15 23.65 18.05
C LYS A 135 -13.23 22.75 19.29
N ASP A 136 -13.78 23.30 20.35
CA ASP A 136 -14.26 22.48 21.45
C ASP A 136 -15.28 21.48 20.87
N ASP A 137 -14.93 20.20 20.85
CA ASP A 137 -15.85 19.09 20.53
C ASP A 137 -16.91 18.93 21.64
N LYS A 138 -17.55 20.05 22.00
CA LYS A 138 -18.52 20.11 23.11
C LYS A 138 -19.98 19.97 22.67
N ASP A 139 -20.26 19.85 21.38
CA ASP A 139 -21.66 19.92 20.91
C ASP A 139 -22.36 18.56 20.72
N ASP A 140 -21.78 17.44 21.16
CA ASP A 140 -22.50 16.15 21.25
C ASP A 140 -22.26 15.46 22.60
N ARG A 141 -22.50 16.17 23.70
CA ARG A 141 -22.57 15.55 25.03
C ARG A 141 -24.01 15.24 25.38
N ASP A 142 -24.42 14.01 25.13
CA ASP A 142 -25.50 13.39 25.88
C ASP A 142 -25.01 13.20 27.33
N ASP A 143 -25.70 13.90 28.24
CA ASP A 143 -25.45 13.89 29.69
C ASP A 143 -25.85 12.55 30.32
N ASN A 144 -25.04 11.51 30.20
CA ASN A 144 -25.12 10.35 31.10
C ASN A 144 -23.86 9.48 30.99
N ASP A 145 -22.77 9.85 31.66
CA ASP A 145 -21.90 8.89 32.33
C ASP A 145 -20.85 9.60 33.19
N ARG A 146 -21.19 9.86 34.44
CA ARG A 146 -20.23 10.18 35.49
C ARG A 146 -19.88 8.85 36.14
N ASN A 147 -18.84 8.16 35.70
CA ASN A 147 -17.92 7.41 36.60
C ASN A 147 -16.94 6.56 35.80
N SER A 148 -15.64 6.84 35.87
CA SER A 148 -14.58 5.86 35.99
C SER A 148 -13.22 6.48 35.72
N GLY A 149 -12.47 6.71 36.77
CA GLY A 149 -11.02 6.85 36.67
C GLY A 149 -10.41 5.46 36.50
N SER A 150 -9.62 5.32 35.48
CA SER A 150 -8.45 4.46 35.32
C SER A 150 -8.21 4.28 33.80
N GLY A 151 -6.98 4.45 33.35
CA GLY A 151 -6.41 4.38 32.01
C GLY A 151 -6.96 3.42 30.96
N GLN A 152 -8.27 3.36 30.78
CA GLN A 152 -8.92 2.67 29.67
C GLN A 152 -9.10 3.66 28.53
N MET A 153 -8.51 3.35 27.38
CA MET A 153 -8.74 4.02 26.11
C MET A 153 -10.24 4.24 25.91
N ASP A 154 -10.66 5.48 25.67
CA ASP A 154 -12.07 5.84 25.48
C ASP A 154 -12.67 4.98 24.36
N ARG A 155 -13.77 4.27 24.63
CA ARG A 155 -14.50 3.43 23.64
C ARG A 155 -14.87 4.18 22.38
N ARG A 156 -14.94 5.51 22.40
CA ARG A 156 -15.18 6.37 21.23
C ARG A 156 -14.02 6.39 20.23
N GLU A 157 -12.82 5.99 20.62
CA GLU A 157 -11.65 5.90 19.77
C GLU A 157 -11.47 4.51 19.13
N LEU A 158 -12.35 3.56 19.44
CA LEU A 158 -12.31 2.20 18.92
C LEU A 158 -13.33 2.04 17.78
N LYS A 159 -12.92 1.40 16.70
CA LYS A 159 -13.77 1.00 15.58
C LYS A 159 -13.81 -0.51 15.50
N GLU A 160 -15.00 -1.09 15.41
CA GLU A 160 -15.12 -2.50 15.05
C GLU A 160 -14.69 -2.72 13.61
N GLN A 161 -13.82 -3.68 13.42
CA GLN A 161 -13.31 -4.08 12.11
C GLN A 161 -13.38 -5.59 11.95
N LYS A 162 -13.87 -6.05 10.80
CA LYS A 162 -13.82 -7.46 10.44
C LYS A 162 -12.39 -7.86 10.11
N GLN A 163 -11.90 -8.89 10.77
CA GLN A 163 -10.61 -9.51 10.49
C GLN A 163 -10.80 -10.95 10.02
N SER A 164 -10.05 -11.36 9.01
CA SER A 164 -10.02 -12.75 8.58
C SER A 164 -9.30 -13.62 9.61
N ILE A 165 -9.84 -14.83 9.88
CA ILE A 165 -9.17 -15.82 10.72
C ILE A 165 -8.09 -16.56 9.93
N THR A 166 -8.29 -16.73 8.62
CA THR A 166 -7.38 -17.47 7.74
C THR A 166 -6.22 -16.63 7.22
N ASP A 167 -6.39 -15.31 7.18
CA ASP A 167 -5.40 -14.33 6.71
C ASP A 167 -5.59 -13.02 7.50
N PRO A 168 -5.06 -12.96 8.73
CA PRO A 168 -5.28 -11.82 9.64
C PRO A 168 -4.70 -10.49 9.17
N GLU A 169 -3.73 -10.52 8.26
CA GLU A 169 -3.06 -9.33 7.73
C GLU A 169 -3.87 -8.66 6.62
N SER A 170 -4.80 -9.41 5.99
CA SER A 170 -5.64 -8.85 4.95
C SER A 170 -6.71 -7.90 5.49
N GLY A 171 -7.00 -6.83 4.76
CA GLY A 171 -8.02 -5.85 5.11
C GLY A 171 -9.38 -6.16 4.47
N TRP A 172 -10.47 -5.89 5.22
CA TRP A 172 -11.81 -5.98 4.67
C TRP A 172 -12.07 -4.78 3.75
N PHE A 173 -12.12 -5.05 2.45
CA PHE A 173 -12.26 -4.05 1.40
C PHE A 173 -13.64 -4.07 0.78
N HIS A 174 -14.22 -2.88 0.59
CA HIS A 174 -15.51 -2.68 -0.04
C HIS A 174 -15.35 -1.83 -1.29
N LYS A 175 -15.66 -2.40 -2.46
CA LYS A 175 -15.62 -1.69 -3.74
C LYS A 175 -16.99 -1.72 -4.40
N GLY A 176 -17.67 -0.55 -4.40
CA GLY A 176 -19.02 -0.43 -4.94
C GLY A 176 -20.07 -1.21 -4.15
N GLU A 177 -21.29 -1.27 -4.67
CA GLU A 177 -22.45 -1.80 -3.93
C GLU A 177 -22.42 -3.33 -3.69
N HIS A 178 -21.55 -4.09 -4.38
CA HIS A 178 -21.68 -5.56 -4.42
C HIS A 178 -20.40 -6.37 -4.14
N LYS A 179 -19.25 -5.75 -3.89
CA LYS A 179 -18.00 -6.51 -3.69
C LYS A 179 -17.34 -6.17 -2.35
N GLU A 180 -17.65 -7.00 -1.37
CA GLU A 180 -16.93 -7.05 -0.10
C GLU A 180 -15.98 -8.25 -0.09
N VAL A 181 -14.69 -8.01 0.02
CA VAL A 181 -13.66 -9.05 0.01
C VAL A 181 -12.52 -8.69 0.96
N PHE A 182 -11.82 -9.69 1.45
CA PHE A 182 -10.50 -9.44 2.03
C PHE A 182 -9.50 -9.19 0.90
N ALA A 183 -8.73 -8.13 1.03
CA ALA A 183 -7.77 -7.70 0.01
C ALA A 183 -6.53 -7.07 0.65
N TYR A 184 -5.50 -6.96 -0.16
CA TYR A 184 -4.34 -6.11 0.08
C TYR A 184 -4.38 -4.94 -0.90
N SER A 185 -3.97 -3.78 -0.46
CA SER A 185 -3.64 -2.64 -1.31
C SER A 185 -2.16 -2.70 -1.62
N ILE A 186 -1.81 -2.71 -2.91
CA ILE A 186 -0.44 -2.63 -3.38
C ILE A 186 -0.27 -1.27 -4.01
N GLU A 187 0.48 -0.41 -3.35
CA GLU A 187 0.89 0.87 -3.92
C GLU A 187 2.16 0.66 -4.73
N THR A 188 2.20 1.18 -5.93
CA THR A 188 3.34 1.10 -6.84
C THR A 188 3.74 2.48 -7.30
N ALA A 189 5.04 2.71 -7.40
CA ALA A 189 5.60 3.88 -8.04
C ALA A 189 6.31 3.43 -9.32
N CYS A 190 5.95 4.02 -10.45
CA CYS A 190 6.55 3.71 -11.74
C CYS A 190 6.96 4.99 -12.49
N ASP A 191 7.89 4.84 -13.42
CA ASP A 191 8.26 5.89 -14.35
C ASP A 191 7.24 6.03 -15.50
N GLU A 192 7.48 6.96 -16.42
CA GLU A 192 6.64 7.21 -17.61
C GLU A 192 6.57 6.02 -18.58
N ASN A 193 7.53 5.11 -18.52
CA ASN A 193 7.59 3.91 -19.35
C ASN A 193 6.94 2.69 -18.66
N GLY A 194 6.48 2.85 -17.42
CA GLY A 194 5.85 1.78 -16.63
C GLY A 194 6.84 0.90 -15.87
N TRP A 195 8.12 1.29 -15.76
CA TRP A 195 9.08 0.59 -14.91
C TRP A 195 8.77 0.87 -13.44
N ILE A 196 8.52 -0.19 -12.68
CA ILE A 196 8.25 -0.08 -11.24
C ILE A 196 9.56 0.19 -10.50
N LEU A 197 9.63 1.31 -9.78
CA LEU A 197 10.78 1.72 -8.99
C LEU A 197 10.74 1.15 -7.56
N ASP A 198 9.55 1.15 -6.98
CA ASP A 198 9.33 0.56 -5.66
C ASP A 198 7.85 0.29 -5.42
N TYR A 199 7.52 -0.43 -4.36
CA TYR A 199 6.16 -0.75 -3.98
C TYR A 199 6.02 -0.87 -2.45
N SER A 200 4.79 -0.74 -1.96
CA SER A 200 4.40 -1.08 -0.59
C SER A 200 3.12 -1.93 -0.59
N VAL A 201 2.95 -2.75 0.44
CA VAL A 201 1.79 -3.64 0.56
C VAL A 201 1.12 -3.40 1.90
N HIS A 202 -0.17 -3.10 1.86
CA HIS A 202 -0.97 -2.76 3.04
C HIS A 202 -2.28 -3.54 3.09
N PRO A 203 -2.93 -3.65 4.26
CA PRO A 203 -4.30 -4.14 4.33
C PRO A 203 -5.23 -3.31 3.45
N GLY A 204 -6.08 -3.96 2.64
CA GLY A 204 -6.92 -3.31 1.64
C GLY A 204 -7.98 -2.32 2.15
N ASN A 205 -8.12 -2.19 3.46
CA ASN A 205 -9.01 -1.22 4.11
C ASN A 205 -8.28 0.05 4.59
N GLU A 206 -6.98 0.16 4.37
CA GLU A 206 -6.23 1.38 4.62
C GLU A 206 -6.37 2.34 3.43
N HIS A 207 -6.43 3.62 3.72
CA HIS A 207 -6.58 4.65 2.69
C HIS A 207 -5.20 5.04 2.15
N ASP A 208 -5.08 5.20 0.83
CA ASP A 208 -3.84 5.49 0.11
C ASP A 208 -3.05 6.67 0.68
N SER A 209 -3.76 7.72 1.13
CA SER A 209 -3.12 8.88 1.78
C SER A 209 -2.44 8.57 3.12
N LYS A 210 -2.73 7.41 3.74
CA LYS A 210 -2.11 6.99 5.00
C LYS A 210 -0.92 6.07 4.78
N THR A 211 -0.95 5.32 3.69
CA THR A 211 0.06 4.33 3.33
C THR A 211 1.20 4.93 2.52
N PHE A 212 0.92 5.97 1.74
CA PHE A 212 1.88 6.70 0.91
C PHE A 212 3.21 7.08 1.61
N PRO A 213 3.24 7.55 2.86
CA PRO A 213 4.51 7.91 3.51
C PRO A 213 5.51 6.74 3.56
N GLU A 214 5.04 5.49 3.69
CA GLU A 214 5.93 4.31 3.69
C GLU A 214 6.54 4.08 2.31
N LEU A 215 5.75 4.18 1.24
CA LEU A 215 6.25 4.11 -0.13
C LEU A 215 7.22 5.27 -0.41
N TYR A 216 6.88 6.48 0.03
CA TYR A 216 7.70 7.65 -0.19
C TYR A 216 9.09 7.54 0.44
N GLU A 217 9.21 6.98 1.65
CA GLU A 217 10.53 6.73 2.27
C GLU A 217 11.44 5.85 1.39
N LYS A 218 10.86 4.87 0.69
CA LYS A 218 11.60 4.03 -0.26
C LYS A 218 12.01 4.78 -1.53
N LEU A 219 11.24 5.81 -1.90
CA LEU A 219 11.48 6.61 -3.10
C LEU A 219 12.49 7.74 -2.91
N LYS A 220 12.78 8.16 -1.68
CA LYS A 220 13.74 9.26 -1.38
C LYS A 220 15.15 9.06 -1.95
N LYS A 221 15.53 7.82 -2.25
CA LYS A 221 16.81 7.49 -2.89
C LYS A 221 16.92 7.94 -4.35
N TYR A 222 15.80 8.34 -4.98
CA TYR A 222 15.74 8.77 -6.36
C TYR A 222 15.64 10.30 -6.46
N ALA A 223 16.23 10.86 -7.51
CA ALA A 223 16.13 12.30 -7.81
C ALA A 223 14.83 12.61 -8.56
N ILE A 224 13.72 12.71 -7.82
CA ILE A 224 12.39 12.92 -8.38
C ILE A 224 12.11 14.41 -8.50
N LYS A 225 11.62 14.88 -9.67
CA LYS A 225 11.20 16.28 -9.90
C LYS A 225 9.68 16.43 -9.82
N THR A 226 8.95 15.44 -10.32
CA THR A 226 7.50 15.49 -10.43
C THR A 226 6.89 14.18 -9.97
N MET A 227 5.82 14.24 -9.17
CA MET A 227 5.08 13.07 -8.73
C MET A 227 3.60 13.21 -9.09
N VAL A 228 3.12 12.29 -9.92
CA VAL A 228 1.75 12.24 -10.42
C VAL A 228 0.98 11.21 -9.61
N MET A 229 -0.12 11.61 -9.02
CA MET A 229 -0.92 10.76 -8.14
C MET A 229 -2.42 10.96 -8.40
N ASP A 230 -3.24 9.96 -8.07
CA ASP A 230 -4.69 10.06 -8.21
C ASP A 230 -5.34 10.97 -7.15
N ALA A 231 -6.68 11.10 -7.22
CA ALA A 231 -7.43 11.92 -6.27
C ALA A 231 -7.44 11.36 -4.83
N GLY A 232 -7.12 10.09 -4.63
CA GLY A 232 -7.01 9.44 -3.33
C GLY A 232 -5.86 10.00 -2.49
N TYR A 233 -4.76 10.38 -3.15
CA TYR A 233 -3.59 10.97 -2.53
C TYR A 233 -3.70 12.49 -2.30
N LYS A 234 -4.73 13.14 -2.81
CA LYS A 234 -4.91 14.60 -2.71
C LYS A 234 -5.17 15.01 -1.27
N ASN A 235 -4.11 15.18 -0.52
CA ASN A 235 -4.11 15.59 0.87
C ASN A 235 -3.09 16.73 1.06
N PRO A 236 -3.44 17.81 1.79
CA PRO A 236 -2.52 18.92 2.06
C PRO A 236 -1.21 18.48 2.70
N ALA A 237 -1.21 17.47 3.57
CA ALA A 237 0.00 16.97 4.21
C ALA A 237 0.96 16.30 3.20
N ILE A 238 0.42 15.51 2.24
CA ILE A 238 1.22 14.91 1.17
C ILE A 238 1.76 16.00 0.23
N ALA A 239 0.92 16.96 -0.16
CA ALA A 239 1.34 18.05 -1.01
C ALA A 239 2.47 18.85 -0.36
N LYS A 240 2.35 19.19 0.93
CA LYS A 240 3.39 19.88 1.68
C LYS A 240 4.68 19.08 1.76
N LEU A 241 4.57 17.78 2.11
CA LEU A 241 5.73 16.88 2.17
C LEU A 241 6.55 16.91 0.88
N LEU A 242 5.88 16.82 -0.28
CA LEU A 242 6.55 16.82 -1.57
C LEU A 242 7.13 18.19 -1.94
N ILE A 243 6.41 19.27 -1.67
CA ILE A 243 6.87 20.63 -1.93
C ILE A 243 8.10 20.97 -1.08
N ASP A 244 8.10 20.57 0.20
CA ASP A 244 9.24 20.78 1.10
C ASP A 244 10.52 20.06 0.60
N GLU A 245 10.36 18.94 -0.11
CA GLU A 245 11.44 18.18 -0.76
C GLU A 245 11.71 18.64 -2.22
N ALA A 246 11.18 19.79 -2.62
CA ALA A 246 11.29 20.37 -3.97
C ALA A 246 10.72 19.46 -5.09
N ILE A 247 9.76 18.59 -4.78
CA ILE A 247 9.05 17.74 -5.74
C ILE A 247 7.71 18.40 -6.09
N THR A 248 7.40 18.52 -7.36
CA THR A 248 6.12 19.05 -7.85
C THR A 248 5.03 17.99 -7.77
N PRO A 249 4.03 18.09 -6.86
CA PRO A 249 2.92 17.16 -6.81
C PRO A 249 1.88 17.49 -7.86
N LEU A 250 1.47 16.51 -8.66
CA LEU A 250 0.39 16.63 -9.64
C LEU A 250 -0.79 15.76 -9.22
N PHE A 251 -1.93 16.40 -8.91
CA PHE A 251 -3.18 15.75 -8.58
C PHE A 251 -4.27 16.11 -9.58
N PRO A 252 -5.21 15.20 -9.88
CA PRO A 252 -6.33 15.51 -10.74
C PRO A 252 -7.22 16.58 -10.13
N TYR A 253 -7.86 17.37 -11.01
CA TYR A 253 -8.85 18.35 -10.60
C TYR A 253 -10.11 17.64 -10.07
N LYS A 254 -10.54 17.99 -8.86
CA LYS A 254 -11.85 17.56 -8.32
C LYS A 254 -12.90 18.59 -8.72
N ARG A 255 -13.96 18.13 -9.38
CA ARG A 255 -15.13 18.98 -9.63
C ARG A 255 -15.67 19.49 -8.29
N PRO A 256 -16.13 20.76 -8.20
CA PRO A 256 -16.73 21.28 -7.00
C PRO A 256 -17.95 20.45 -6.62
N MET A 257 -18.11 20.15 -5.32
CA MET A 257 -19.21 19.32 -4.80
C MET A 257 -20.57 20.05 -4.82
N THR A 258 -20.59 21.35 -5.05
CA THR A 258 -21.79 22.17 -5.12
C THR A 258 -22.27 22.32 -6.56
N LYS A 259 -23.58 22.08 -6.78
CA LYS A 259 -24.23 22.30 -8.10
C LYS A 259 -24.25 23.77 -8.55
N LYS A 260 -24.04 24.71 -7.65
CA LYS A 260 -23.88 26.14 -7.94
C LYS A 260 -22.38 26.39 -7.97
N GLY A 261 -21.84 26.60 -9.17
CA GLY A 261 -20.47 27.12 -9.31
C GLY A 261 -20.32 28.44 -8.56
N PHE A 262 -19.06 28.85 -8.40
CA PHE A 262 -18.73 30.16 -7.83
C PHE A 262 -19.49 31.26 -8.54
#